data_139f8d7febff76f62739074668683f0b
#
_entry.id   139f8d7febff76f62739074668683f0b
#
_cell.length_a   1.000
_cell.length_b   1.000
_cell.length_c   1.000
_cell.angle_alpha   90.00
_cell.angle_beta   90.00
_cell.angle_gamma   90.00
#
_symmetry.space_group_name_H-M   'P 1'
#
loop_
_entity.id
_entity.type
_entity.pdbx_description
1 polymer ?
#
loop_
_entity_poly.entity_id
_entity_poly.type
_entity_poly.pdbx_seq_one_letter_code
_entity_poly.pdbx_strand_id
1 'polypeptide(L)'
;IDTIYNKETYSLDYYKKKHPNWFDNQNIELFKYIFNVIKSTKLKSPSVLDACCGQGNLLKYLHQKSNNFKLTGIDYHKNAAEGNINFLCGDIFKSKFSEKYDVVINIGSIEHMQNVQAYIQILSKLCKDGGLIITSTINDSSLVYGVARIIYNLRMKTPMERLYDKHHLNHFSKNSLEYLHVKNSLDIIEKPYTKWPIQSVDFPESNILLKFIYKFFLILLFICEKFLGKSILQTITACKKKSNKIT
;
A
#
# COMPACT_ATOMS: atom_id res chain seq x y z
N ILE A 1 20.10 -13.99 -4.52
CA ILE A 1 19.15 -12.87 -4.29
C ILE A 1 17.71 -13.37 -4.45
N ASP A 2 17.46 -14.43 -5.24
CA ASP A 2 16.11 -15.04 -5.43
C ASP A 2 15.55 -15.79 -4.22
N THR A 3 16.31 -15.91 -3.14
CA THR A 3 15.98 -16.76 -1.99
C THR A 3 15.10 -16.10 -0.92
N ILE A 4 14.97 -14.77 -0.91
CA ILE A 4 14.18 -14.05 0.11
C ILE A 4 12.69 -14.00 -0.27
N TYR A 5 12.37 -14.07 -1.56
CA TYR A 5 11.02 -13.98 -2.11
C TYR A 5 10.64 -15.21 -2.92
N ASN A 6 10.76 -16.40 -2.34
CA ASN A 6 10.16 -17.58 -2.94
C ASN A 6 8.69 -17.70 -2.52
N LYS A 7 7.88 -18.47 -3.28
CA LYS A 7 6.46 -18.71 -3.01
C LYS A 7 6.17 -19.20 -1.57
N GLU A 8 7.14 -19.82 -0.92
CA GLU A 8 6.97 -20.40 0.42
C GLU A 8 7.14 -19.38 1.53
N THR A 9 8.02 -18.39 1.37
CA THR A 9 8.23 -17.32 2.35
C THR A 9 7.18 -16.22 2.31
N TYR A 10 6.41 -16.12 1.20
CA TYR A 10 5.35 -15.12 0.99
C TYR A 10 3.97 -15.79 0.95
N SER A 11 3.76 -16.84 1.75
CA SER A 11 2.43 -17.45 1.78
C SER A 11 1.44 -16.55 2.54
N LEU A 12 0.22 -16.45 2.01
CA LEU A 12 -0.92 -15.82 2.70
C LEU A 12 -1.08 -16.36 4.12
N ASP A 13 -0.82 -17.65 4.31
CA ASP A 13 -0.90 -18.33 5.61
C ASP A 13 0.15 -17.82 6.59
N TYR A 14 1.37 -17.49 6.12
CA TYR A 14 2.40 -16.89 6.96
C TYR A 14 1.94 -15.51 7.49
N TYR A 15 1.43 -14.65 6.62
CA TYR A 15 0.93 -13.33 7.01
C TYR A 15 -0.28 -13.42 7.91
N LYS A 16 -1.23 -14.28 7.61
CA LYS A 16 -2.42 -14.52 8.43
C LYS A 16 -2.05 -14.98 9.83
N LYS A 17 -1.05 -15.87 9.95
CA LYS A 17 -0.56 -16.35 11.24
C LYS A 17 0.20 -15.28 12.01
N LYS A 18 1.01 -14.47 11.33
CA LYS A 18 1.87 -13.44 11.96
C LYS A 18 1.12 -12.15 12.29
N HIS A 19 0.17 -11.76 11.44
CA HIS A 19 -0.58 -10.51 11.52
C HIS A 19 -2.08 -10.73 11.31
N PRO A 20 -2.74 -11.52 12.18
CA PRO A 20 -4.14 -11.90 11.99
C PRO A 20 -5.07 -10.68 11.96
N ASN A 21 -4.89 -9.72 12.86
CA ASN A 21 -5.74 -8.52 12.89
C ASN A 21 -5.57 -7.64 11.66
N TRP A 22 -4.36 -7.51 11.13
CA TRP A 22 -4.12 -6.77 9.89
C TRP A 22 -4.80 -7.45 8.70
N PHE A 23 -4.76 -8.78 8.67
CA PHE A 23 -5.34 -9.57 7.61
C PHE A 23 -6.87 -9.49 7.57
N ASP A 24 -7.49 -9.50 8.74
CA ASP A 24 -8.95 -9.51 8.88
C ASP A 24 -9.58 -8.10 8.83
N ASN A 25 -8.80 -7.05 9.11
CA ASN A 25 -9.29 -5.68 9.15
C ASN A 25 -8.73 -4.83 8.00
N GLN A 26 -9.53 -4.70 6.95
CA GLN A 26 -9.19 -3.90 5.78
C GLN A 26 -9.19 -2.40 6.10
N ASN A 27 -8.31 -1.65 5.44
CA ASN A 27 -8.29 -0.19 5.56
C ASN A 27 -9.37 0.45 4.68
N ILE A 28 -10.62 0.40 5.15
CA ILE A 28 -11.78 0.93 4.43
C ILE A 28 -11.67 2.43 4.16
N GLU A 29 -11.02 3.21 5.01
CA GLU A 29 -10.80 4.65 4.78
C GLU A 29 -9.87 4.90 3.57
N LEU A 30 -8.81 4.09 3.43
CA LEU A 30 -7.95 4.12 2.26
C LEU A 30 -8.73 3.70 1.00
N PHE A 31 -9.56 2.67 1.10
CA PHE A 31 -10.38 2.20 -0.04
C PHE A 31 -11.40 3.25 -0.48
N LYS A 32 -12.05 3.95 0.46
CA LYS A 32 -12.94 5.08 0.17
C LYS A 32 -12.19 6.23 -0.52
N TYR A 33 -11.01 6.56 -0.02
CA TYR A 33 -10.15 7.57 -0.65
C TYR A 33 -9.85 7.20 -2.11
N ILE A 34 -9.36 5.99 -2.35
CA ILE A 34 -9.03 5.50 -3.69
C ILE A 34 -10.26 5.53 -4.61
N PHE A 35 -11.42 5.06 -4.13
CA PHE A 35 -12.67 5.14 -4.87
C PHE A 35 -12.99 6.58 -5.30
N ASN A 36 -12.87 7.54 -4.39
CA ASN A 36 -13.13 8.95 -4.68
C ASN A 36 -12.13 9.52 -5.70
N VAL A 37 -10.84 9.15 -5.61
CA VAL A 37 -9.83 9.52 -6.61
C VAL A 37 -10.19 8.96 -8.00
N ILE A 38 -10.61 7.70 -8.10
CA ILE A 38 -11.06 7.12 -9.36
C ILE A 38 -12.28 7.89 -9.90
N LYS A 39 -13.26 8.20 -9.06
CA LYS A 39 -14.45 8.97 -9.44
C LYS A 39 -14.11 10.39 -9.90
N SER A 40 -13.09 11.02 -9.34
CA SER A 40 -12.67 12.38 -9.71
C SER A 40 -12.09 12.46 -11.14
N THR A 41 -11.68 11.33 -11.73
CA THR A 41 -11.25 11.28 -13.14
C THR A 41 -12.39 11.58 -14.12
N LYS A 42 -13.65 11.47 -13.68
CA LYS A 42 -14.87 11.64 -14.48
C LYS A 42 -14.98 10.69 -15.68
N LEU A 43 -14.15 9.67 -15.75
CA LEU A 43 -14.25 8.63 -16.78
C LEU A 43 -15.49 7.76 -16.54
N LYS A 44 -16.21 7.44 -17.61
CA LYS A 44 -17.44 6.59 -17.52
C LYS A 44 -17.11 5.16 -17.12
N SER A 45 -16.01 4.62 -17.63
CA SER A 45 -15.57 3.23 -17.39
C SER A 45 -14.05 3.19 -17.24
N PRO A 46 -13.48 3.70 -16.11
CA PRO A 46 -12.04 3.71 -15.92
C PRO A 46 -11.49 2.29 -15.81
N SER A 47 -10.34 2.07 -16.46
CA SER A 47 -9.54 0.86 -16.28
C SER A 47 -8.60 1.04 -15.10
N VAL A 48 -8.64 0.09 -14.15
CA VAL A 48 -7.92 0.14 -12.88
C VAL A 48 -7.07 -1.11 -12.74
N LEU A 49 -5.78 -0.93 -12.43
CA LEU A 49 -4.87 -2.02 -12.08
C LEU A 49 -4.51 -1.90 -10.59
N ASP A 50 -4.70 -2.97 -9.84
CA ASP A 50 -4.15 -3.15 -8.50
C ASP A 50 -2.91 -4.06 -8.60
N ALA A 51 -1.74 -3.45 -8.45
CA ALA A 51 -0.45 -4.12 -8.57
C ALA A 51 -0.03 -4.75 -7.24
N CYS A 52 0.21 -6.05 -7.24
CA CYS A 52 0.41 -6.87 -6.03
C CYS A 52 -0.82 -6.82 -5.13
N CYS A 53 -1.97 -7.19 -5.69
CA CYS A 53 -3.30 -6.99 -5.11
C CYS A 53 -3.62 -7.92 -3.93
N GLY A 54 -2.73 -8.85 -3.57
CA GLY A 54 -2.99 -9.85 -2.54
C GLY A 54 -4.28 -10.64 -2.84
N GLN A 55 -5.22 -10.62 -1.91
CA GLN A 55 -6.54 -11.27 -2.06
C GLN A 55 -7.55 -10.47 -2.89
N GLY A 56 -7.14 -9.32 -3.46
CA GLY A 56 -8.02 -8.47 -4.25
C GLY A 56 -9.07 -7.71 -3.44
N ASN A 57 -8.86 -7.50 -2.15
CA ASN A 57 -9.84 -6.87 -1.26
C ASN A 57 -10.23 -5.45 -1.71
N LEU A 58 -9.27 -4.65 -2.20
CA LEU A 58 -9.56 -3.35 -2.78
C LEU A 58 -10.45 -3.50 -4.03
N LEU A 59 -10.12 -4.41 -4.94
CA LEU A 59 -10.87 -4.60 -6.17
C LEU A 59 -12.30 -5.07 -5.91
N LYS A 60 -12.49 -5.97 -4.93
CA LYS A 60 -13.82 -6.42 -4.47
C LYS A 60 -14.62 -5.25 -3.92
N TYR A 61 -14.00 -4.42 -3.09
CA TYR A 61 -14.63 -3.19 -2.59
C TYR A 61 -15.03 -2.24 -3.72
N LEU A 62 -14.15 -2.00 -4.69
CA LEU A 62 -14.43 -1.13 -5.84
C LEU A 62 -15.56 -1.70 -6.70
N HIS A 63 -15.58 -3.01 -6.93
CA HIS A 63 -16.64 -3.70 -7.67
C HIS A 63 -18.00 -3.54 -6.99
N GLN A 64 -18.09 -3.73 -5.67
CA GLN A 64 -19.30 -3.51 -4.90
C GLN A 64 -19.82 -2.07 -4.97
N LYS A 65 -18.92 -1.08 -5.15
CA LYS A 65 -19.27 0.35 -5.23
C LYS A 65 -19.65 0.80 -6.64
N SER A 66 -19.14 0.15 -7.67
CA SER A 66 -19.42 0.51 -9.06
C SER A 66 -19.12 -0.65 -10.02
N ASN A 67 -20.12 -1.08 -10.76
CA ASN A 67 -19.98 -2.10 -11.81
C ASN A 67 -19.36 -1.55 -13.12
N ASN A 68 -19.14 -0.22 -13.20
CA ASN A 68 -18.64 0.43 -14.41
C ASN A 68 -17.11 0.41 -14.50
N PHE A 69 -16.40 0.04 -13.43
CA PHE A 69 -14.94 -0.01 -13.43
C PHE A 69 -14.46 -1.29 -14.09
N LYS A 70 -13.44 -1.18 -14.96
CA LYS A 70 -12.72 -2.33 -15.51
C LYS A 70 -11.58 -2.65 -14.54
N LEU A 71 -11.76 -3.67 -13.73
CA LEU A 71 -10.86 -3.98 -12.62
C LEU A 71 -9.92 -5.12 -13.00
N THR A 72 -8.61 -4.90 -12.82
CA THR A 72 -7.57 -5.90 -12.99
C THR A 72 -6.71 -5.94 -11.74
N GLY A 73 -6.42 -7.13 -11.23
CA GLY A 73 -5.46 -7.37 -10.16
C GLY A 73 -4.34 -8.27 -10.65
N ILE A 74 -3.12 -8.04 -10.19
CA ILE A 74 -2.00 -8.96 -10.41
C ILE A 74 -1.33 -9.29 -9.08
N ASP A 75 -1.10 -10.58 -8.83
CA ASP A 75 -0.35 -11.06 -7.67
C ASP A 75 0.29 -12.43 -7.97
N TYR A 76 1.26 -12.85 -7.16
CA TYR A 76 1.79 -14.22 -7.20
C TYR A 76 0.75 -15.27 -6.78
N HIS A 77 -0.21 -14.88 -5.93
CA HIS A 77 -1.29 -15.73 -5.50
C HIS A 77 -2.38 -15.80 -6.55
N LYS A 78 -2.90 -17.00 -6.78
CA LYS A 78 -4.04 -17.22 -7.64
C LYS A 78 -5.32 -16.84 -6.87
N ASN A 79 -5.97 -15.77 -7.28
CA ASN A 79 -7.28 -15.39 -6.77
C ASN A 79 -8.40 -16.13 -7.50
N ALA A 80 -9.47 -16.44 -6.78
CA ALA A 80 -10.69 -16.94 -7.40
C ALA A 80 -11.36 -15.83 -8.22
N ALA A 81 -11.98 -16.20 -9.34
CA ALA A 81 -12.78 -15.26 -10.12
C ALA A 81 -13.94 -14.73 -9.27
N GLU A 82 -14.14 -13.41 -9.27
CA GLU A 82 -15.22 -12.76 -8.55
C GLU A 82 -15.78 -11.60 -9.38
N GLY A 83 -17.04 -11.71 -9.77
CA GLY A 83 -17.70 -10.71 -10.61
C GLY A 83 -16.94 -10.45 -11.91
N ASN A 84 -16.80 -9.19 -12.28
CA ASN A 84 -16.09 -8.74 -13.49
C ASN A 84 -14.63 -8.33 -13.19
N ILE A 85 -14.00 -8.89 -12.15
CA ILE A 85 -12.62 -8.62 -11.81
C ILE A 85 -11.71 -9.59 -12.57
N ASN A 86 -10.75 -9.06 -13.32
CA ASN A 86 -9.74 -9.85 -14.00
C ASN A 86 -8.53 -10.06 -13.08
N PHE A 87 -8.30 -11.29 -12.59
CA PHE A 87 -7.16 -11.63 -11.76
C PHE A 87 -6.06 -12.33 -12.59
N LEU A 88 -4.89 -11.71 -12.63
CA LEU A 88 -3.68 -12.25 -13.24
C LEU A 88 -2.79 -12.86 -12.15
N CYS A 89 -2.37 -14.10 -12.34
CA CYS A 89 -1.42 -14.76 -11.43
C CYS A 89 -0.01 -14.70 -12.04
N GLY A 90 0.90 -13.96 -11.41
CA GLY A 90 2.28 -13.87 -11.90
C GLY A 90 3.09 -12.71 -11.32
N ASP A 91 4.30 -12.61 -11.80
CA ASP A 91 5.25 -11.55 -11.48
C ASP A 91 4.95 -10.31 -12.32
N ILE A 92 4.72 -9.17 -11.69
CA ILE A 92 4.46 -7.91 -12.38
C ILE A 92 5.60 -7.51 -13.34
N PHE A 93 6.85 -7.90 -13.03
CA PHE A 93 8.02 -7.61 -13.86
C PHE A 93 8.10 -8.48 -15.12
N LYS A 94 7.45 -9.66 -15.10
CA LYS A 94 7.51 -10.67 -16.18
C LYS A 94 6.19 -10.80 -16.94
N SER A 95 5.09 -10.34 -16.34
CA SER A 95 3.77 -10.47 -16.93
C SER A 95 3.57 -9.55 -18.13
N LYS A 96 2.86 -10.06 -19.14
CA LYS A 96 2.47 -9.29 -20.31
C LYS A 96 1.09 -8.69 -20.07
N PHE A 97 0.99 -7.39 -20.22
CA PHE A 97 -0.28 -6.66 -20.15
C PHE A 97 -0.71 -6.26 -21.56
N SER A 98 -1.96 -6.49 -21.90
CA SER A 98 -2.52 -6.16 -23.22
C SER A 98 -2.90 -4.69 -23.37
N GLU A 99 -3.04 -3.98 -22.24
CA GLU A 99 -3.48 -2.59 -22.20
C GLU A 99 -2.77 -1.80 -21.11
N LYS A 100 -2.90 -0.47 -21.19
CA LYS A 100 -2.56 0.46 -20.12
C LYS A 100 -3.80 0.87 -19.38
N TYR A 101 -3.63 1.30 -18.12
CA TYR A 101 -4.69 1.59 -17.19
C TYR A 101 -4.83 3.09 -16.93
N ASP A 102 -6.06 3.55 -16.71
CA ASP A 102 -6.35 4.92 -16.31
C ASP A 102 -5.85 5.21 -14.89
N VAL A 103 -5.92 4.20 -14.03
CA VAL A 103 -5.44 4.27 -12.64
C VAL A 103 -4.64 3.01 -12.32
N VAL A 104 -3.43 3.17 -11.82
CA VAL A 104 -2.56 2.10 -11.31
C VAL A 104 -2.38 2.29 -9.82
N ILE A 105 -2.65 1.26 -9.05
CA ILE A 105 -2.64 1.30 -7.58
C ILE A 105 -1.61 0.30 -7.09
N ASN A 106 -0.90 0.66 -6.03
CA ASN A 106 -0.08 -0.28 -5.26
C ASN A 106 -0.15 0.07 -3.77
N ILE A 107 -0.54 -0.92 -2.96
CA ILE A 107 -0.73 -0.79 -1.52
C ILE A 107 0.12 -1.85 -0.81
N GLY A 108 1.02 -1.42 0.08
CA GLY A 108 1.81 -2.35 0.88
C GLY A 108 2.68 -3.29 0.04
N SER A 109 3.22 -2.80 -1.09
CA SER A 109 4.01 -3.62 -2.00
C SER A 109 5.39 -3.04 -2.32
N ILE A 110 5.50 -1.72 -2.46
CA ILE A 110 6.76 -1.06 -2.84
C ILE A 110 7.88 -1.28 -1.80
N GLU A 111 7.54 -1.37 -0.52
CA GLU A 111 8.48 -1.66 0.57
C GLU A 111 9.15 -3.02 0.46
N HIS A 112 8.54 -3.94 -0.26
CA HIS A 112 9.02 -5.31 -0.46
C HIS A 112 9.87 -5.46 -1.73
N MET A 113 9.94 -4.45 -2.59
CA MET A 113 10.62 -4.55 -3.87
C MET A 113 12.14 -4.46 -3.72
N GLN A 114 12.88 -5.38 -4.34
CA GLN A 114 14.35 -5.33 -4.38
C GLN A 114 14.85 -4.11 -5.17
N ASN A 115 14.17 -3.78 -6.25
CA ASN A 115 14.48 -2.62 -7.08
C ASN A 115 13.25 -1.70 -7.20
N VAL A 116 13.14 -0.76 -6.27
CA VAL A 116 12.02 0.20 -6.22
C VAL A 116 11.98 1.13 -7.45
N GLN A 117 13.15 1.42 -8.03
CA GLN A 117 13.23 2.24 -9.23
C GLN A 117 12.62 1.50 -10.44
N ALA A 118 12.95 0.25 -10.64
CA ALA A 118 12.36 -0.58 -11.69
C ALA A 118 10.86 -0.78 -11.45
N TYR A 119 10.44 -0.93 -10.19
CA TYR A 119 9.03 -1.09 -9.85
C TYR A 119 8.20 0.14 -10.22
N ILE A 120 8.60 1.35 -9.80
CA ILE A 120 7.86 2.55 -10.14
C ILE A 120 7.86 2.82 -11.65
N GLN A 121 8.94 2.45 -12.37
CA GLN A 121 8.99 2.53 -13.84
C GLN A 121 7.98 1.60 -14.51
N ILE A 122 7.80 0.38 -13.99
CA ILE A 122 6.79 -0.55 -14.50
C ILE A 122 5.38 -0.01 -14.27
N LEU A 123 5.08 0.48 -13.05
CA LEU A 123 3.79 1.11 -12.76
C LEU A 123 3.53 2.29 -13.72
N SER A 124 4.55 3.12 -13.96
CA SER A 124 4.46 4.24 -14.91
C SER A 124 4.23 3.77 -16.35
N LYS A 125 4.87 2.67 -16.80
CA LYS A 125 4.66 2.10 -18.14
C LYS A 125 3.24 1.56 -18.31
N LEU A 126 2.68 0.95 -17.26
CA LEU A 126 1.33 0.40 -17.26
C LEU A 126 0.25 1.48 -17.13
N CYS A 127 0.60 2.67 -16.65
CA CYS A 127 -0.29 3.81 -16.56
C CYS A 127 -0.38 4.54 -17.92
N LYS A 128 -1.58 4.94 -18.33
CA LYS A 128 -1.81 5.82 -19.48
C LYS A 128 -1.19 7.20 -19.25
N ASP A 129 -0.86 7.90 -20.30
CA ASP A 129 -0.43 9.30 -20.22
C ASP A 129 -1.59 10.17 -19.70
N GLY A 130 -1.35 10.95 -18.66
CA GLY A 130 -2.38 11.66 -17.91
C GLY A 130 -3.17 10.79 -16.92
N GLY A 131 -2.86 9.49 -16.82
CA GLY A 131 -3.44 8.59 -15.83
C GLY A 131 -2.84 8.78 -14.43
N LEU A 132 -3.42 8.13 -13.45
CA LEU A 132 -3.06 8.26 -12.03
C LEU A 132 -2.30 7.05 -11.52
N ILE A 133 -1.32 7.29 -10.67
CA ILE A 133 -0.64 6.26 -9.89
C ILE A 133 -0.86 6.57 -8.41
N ILE A 134 -1.41 5.60 -7.68
CA ILE A 134 -1.66 5.70 -6.24
C ILE A 134 -0.74 4.72 -5.53
N THR A 135 0.15 5.24 -4.70
CA THR A 135 1.09 4.45 -3.90
C THR A 135 0.80 4.65 -2.43
N SER A 136 0.55 3.55 -1.71
CA SER A 136 0.40 3.57 -0.25
C SER A 136 1.37 2.60 0.39
N THR A 137 2.16 3.08 1.35
CA THR A 137 3.17 2.30 2.07
C THR A 137 3.40 2.83 3.48
N ILE A 138 4.21 2.15 4.25
CA ILE A 138 4.60 2.55 5.61
C ILE A 138 5.48 3.79 5.56
N ASN A 139 5.27 4.71 6.51
CA ASN A 139 6.06 5.92 6.71
C ASN A 139 7.03 5.75 7.88
N ASP A 140 8.29 5.52 7.56
CA ASP A 140 9.37 5.37 8.54
C ASP A 140 9.62 6.65 9.37
N SER A 141 9.19 7.82 8.88
CA SER A 141 9.25 9.10 9.60
C SER A 141 8.02 9.39 10.46
N SER A 142 7.13 8.43 10.65
CA SER A 142 5.93 8.60 11.46
C SER A 142 6.26 8.78 12.94
N LEU A 143 5.28 9.29 13.69
CA LEU A 143 5.41 9.45 15.14
C LEU A 143 5.58 8.09 15.83
N VAL A 144 4.85 7.06 15.39
CA VAL A 144 4.94 5.70 15.93
C VAL A 144 6.36 5.15 15.80
N TYR A 145 6.99 5.28 14.63
CA TYR A 145 8.39 4.87 14.43
C TYR A 145 9.36 5.70 15.26
N GLY A 146 9.10 7.00 15.40
CA GLY A 146 9.91 7.88 16.27
C GLY A 146 9.89 7.44 17.72
N VAL A 147 8.70 7.17 18.26
CA VAL A 147 8.52 6.67 19.64
C VAL A 147 9.15 5.30 19.81
N ALA A 148 8.98 4.39 18.85
CA ALA A 148 9.59 3.06 18.90
C ALA A 148 11.13 3.11 18.95
N ARG A 149 11.77 4.06 18.21
CA ARG A 149 13.22 4.28 18.29
C ARG A 149 13.67 4.78 19.66
N ILE A 150 12.91 5.69 20.28
CA ILE A 150 13.20 6.17 21.63
C ILE A 150 13.13 5.01 22.62
N ILE A 151 12.08 4.20 22.57
CA ILE A 151 11.87 3.02 23.43
C ILE A 151 12.98 1.99 23.21
N TYR A 152 13.41 1.79 21.97
CA TYR A 152 14.53 0.90 21.64
C TYR A 152 15.84 1.35 22.27
N ASN A 153 16.13 2.65 22.28
CA ASN A 153 17.30 3.22 22.95
C ASN A 153 17.28 3.03 24.46
N LEU A 154 16.10 2.84 25.05
CA LEU A 154 15.91 2.45 26.46
C LEU A 154 16.03 0.92 26.68
N ARG A 155 16.60 0.19 25.72
CA ARG A 155 16.81 -1.26 25.70
C ARG A 155 15.51 -2.12 25.64
N MET A 156 14.38 -1.52 25.30
CA MET A 156 13.10 -2.21 25.08
C MET A 156 12.91 -2.47 23.56
N LYS A 157 13.33 -3.64 23.10
CA LYS A 157 13.44 -3.94 21.66
C LYS A 157 12.11 -4.23 20.96
N THR A 158 11.14 -4.80 21.67
CA THR A 158 9.90 -5.36 21.11
C THR A 158 9.11 -4.41 20.19
N PRO A 159 8.88 -3.11 20.49
CA PRO A 159 8.16 -2.23 19.59
C PRO A 159 8.86 -2.07 18.24
N MET A 160 10.17 -1.94 18.25
CA MET A 160 10.98 -1.79 17.04
C MET A 160 10.97 -3.05 16.19
N GLU A 161 11.17 -4.22 16.80
CA GLU A 161 11.16 -5.51 16.11
C GLU A 161 9.81 -5.86 15.47
N ARG A 162 8.71 -5.28 15.99
CA ARG A 162 7.38 -5.44 15.40
C ARG A 162 7.13 -4.51 14.22
N LEU A 163 7.70 -3.31 14.23
CA LEU A 163 7.55 -2.32 13.16
C LEU A 163 8.48 -2.60 11.99
N TYR A 164 9.69 -3.10 12.25
CA TYR A 164 10.65 -3.45 11.21
C TYR A 164 10.53 -4.94 10.87
N ASP A 165 9.59 -5.23 9.98
CA ASP A 165 9.47 -6.58 9.44
C ASP A 165 10.66 -6.88 8.52
N LYS A 166 11.23 -8.09 8.67
CA LYS A 166 12.35 -8.56 7.83
C LYS A 166 12.04 -8.60 6.33
N HIS A 167 10.75 -8.60 5.97
CA HIS A 167 10.30 -8.59 4.58
C HIS A 167 10.20 -7.17 3.99
N HIS A 168 10.26 -6.13 4.83
CA HIS A 168 10.34 -4.76 4.36
C HIS A 168 11.79 -4.41 4.00
N LEU A 169 12.13 -4.55 2.72
CA LEU A 169 13.49 -4.24 2.24
C LEU A 169 13.75 -2.74 2.15
N ASN A 170 12.69 -1.96 2.05
CA ASN A 170 12.77 -0.52 1.90
C ASN A 170 11.90 0.17 2.95
N HIS A 171 12.45 1.22 3.54
CA HIS A 171 11.77 2.07 4.49
C HIS A 171 11.69 3.48 3.92
N PHE A 172 10.48 3.95 3.65
CA PHE A 172 10.27 5.24 3.02
C PHE A 172 9.91 6.31 4.04
N SER A 173 10.61 7.41 4.01
CA SER A 173 10.10 8.68 4.53
C SER A 173 9.17 9.32 3.49
N LYS A 174 8.37 10.31 3.91
CA LYS A 174 7.52 11.07 3.00
C LYS A 174 8.34 11.69 1.85
N ASN A 175 9.49 12.26 2.17
CA ASN A 175 10.33 12.91 1.17
C ASN A 175 11.00 11.91 0.22
N SER A 176 11.43 10.73 0.70
CA SER A 176 12.05 9.74 -0.18
C SER A 176 11.05 9.09 -1.13
N LEU A 177 9.82 8.86 -0.69
CA LEU A 177 8.76 8.34 -1.55
C LEU A 177 8.35 9.37 -2.61
N GLU A 178 8.21 10.64 -2.22
CA GLU A 178 7.93 11.74 -3.12
C GLU A 178 9.04 11.91 -4.16
N TYR A 179 10.30 11.93 -3.71
CA TYR A 179 11.47 12.00 -4.59
C TYR A 179 11.46 10.88 -5.63
N LEU A 180 11.15 9.64 -5.22
CA LEU A 180 11.06 8.50 -6.13
C LEU A 180 10.02 8.72 -7.23
N HIS A 181 8.85 9.27 -6.91
CA HIS A 181 7.81 9.58 -7.90
C HIS A 181 8.26 10.69 -8.85
N VAL A 182 8.73 11.81 -8.33
CA VAL A 182 9.19 12.96 -9.13
C VAL A 182 10.33 12.58 -10.05
N LYS A 183 11.31 11.81 -9.58
CA LYS A 183 12.42 11.28 -10.37
C LYS A 183 11.96 10.43 -11.57
N ASN A 184 10.78 9.82 -11.48
CA ASN A 184 10.18 9.02 -12.55
C ASN A 184 9.15 9.80 -13.37
N SER A 185 9.24 11.13 -13.40
CA SER A 185 8.38 12.02 -14.19
C SER A 185 6.90 11.91 -13.83
N LEU A 186 6.62 11.69 -12.57
CA LEU A 186 5.27 11.68 -11.99
C LEU A 186 5.04 12.97 -11.23
N ASP A 187 3.98 13.70 -11.55
CA ASP A 187 3.59 14.92 -10.85
C ASP A 187 2.72 14.58 -9.64
N ILE A 188 3.16 14.95 -8.46
CA ILE A 188 2.41 14.72 -7.23
C ILE A 188 1.16 15.61 -7.22
N ILE A 189 -0.02 15.00 -7.15
CA ILE A 189 -1.30 15.70 -7.07
C ILE A 189 -1.70 15.86 -5.61
N GLU A 190 -1.61 14.78 -4.84
CA GLU A 190 -2.17 14.73 -3.50
C GLU A 190 -1.36 13.79 -2.59
N LYS A 191 -1.26 14.17 -1.32
CA LYS A 191 -0.61 13.39 -0.26
C LYS A 191 -1.55 13.37 0.97
N PRO A 192 -2.63 12.58 0.92
CA PRO A 192 -3.60 12.57 2.00
C PRO A 192 -3.01 12.02 3.29
N TYR A 193 -3.59 12.43 4.40
CA TYR A 193 -3.41 11.75 5.66
C TYR A 193 -4.07 10.37 5.57
N THR A 194 -3.29 9.31 5.74
CA THR A 194 -3.79 7.94 5.70
C THR A 194 -3.73 7.34 7.10
N LYS A 195 -4.89 7.02 7.64
CA LYS A 195 -5.04 6.44 8.97
C LYS A 195 -4.80 4.92 8.91
N TRP A 196 -4.05 4.40 9.88
CA TRP A 196 -3.99 2.97 10.11
C TRP A 196 -5.19 2.55 10.98
N PRO A 197 -5.96 1.52 10.59
CA PRO A 197 -7.03 1.00 11.45
C PRO A 197 -6.46 0.42 12.74
N ILE A 198 -6.89 0.91 13.90
CA ILE A 198 -6.39 0.40 15.17
C ILE A 198 -6.74 -1.08 15.40
N GLN A 199 -7.82 -1.53 14.76
CA GLN A 199 -8.24 -2.93 14.78
C GLN A 199 -7.24 -3.86 14.08
N SER A 200 -6.44 -3.31 13.14
CA SER A 200 -5.40 -4.06 12.43
C SER A 200 -4.10 -4.21 13.22
N VAL A 201 -4.02 -3.62 14.42
CA VAL A 201 -2.82 -3.71 15.25
C VAL A 201 -2.84 -5.01 16.05
N ASP A 202 -1.79 -5.81 15.88
CA ASP A 202 -1.57 -7.01 16.69
C ASP A 202 -0.90 -6.64 18.01
N PHE A 203 -1.61 -6.85 19.11
CA PHE A 203 -1.08 -6.63 20.45
C PHE A 203 -0.35 -7.89 20.95
N PRO A 204 0.71 -7.73 21.77
CA PRO A 204 1.36 -8.87 22.40
C PRO A 204 0.37 -9.64 23.28
N GLU A 205 0.58 -10.94 23.40
CA GLU A 205 -0.12 -11.73 24.41
C GLU A 205 0.27 -11.19 25.78
N SER A 206 -0.71 -10.67 26.51
CA SER A 206 -0.55 -10.04 27.82
C SER A 206 -1.88 -10.05 28.55
N ASN A 207 -1.86 -9.69 29.83
CA ASN A 207 -3.11 -9.55 30.59
C ASN A 207 -4.00 -8.43 29.99
N ILE A 208 -5.29 -8.51 30.28
CA ILE A 208 -6.32 -7.59 29.75
C ILE A 208 -6.00 -6.11 30.06
N LEU A 209 -5.52 -5.81 31.26
CA LEU A 209 -5.21 -4.45 31.68
C LEU A 209 -4.05 -3.86 30.84
N LEU A 210 -3.00 -4.65 30.61
CA LEU A 210 -1.85 -4.22 29.81
C LEU A 210 -2.22 -4.01 28.33
N LYS A 211 -3.06 -4.89 27.77
CA LYS A 211 -3.61 -4.68 26.41
C LYS A 211 -4.41 -3.39 26.32
N PHE A 212 -5.20 -3.07 27.35
CA PHE A 212 -5.98 -1.84 27.38
C PHE A 212 -5.08 -0.59 27.42
N ILE A 213 -4.03 -0.61 28.25
CA ILE A 213 -3.03 0.47 28.35
C ILE A 213 -2.32 0.68 27.00
N TYR A 214 -1.88 -0.39 26.33
CA TYR A 214 -1.24 -0.30 25.03
C TYR A 214 -2.19 0.28 23.97
N LYS A 215 -3.44 -0.19 23.95
CA LYS A 215 -4.45 0.31 23.01
C LYS A 215 -4.73 1.80 23.22
N PHE A 216 -4.89 2.22 24.47
CA PHE A 216 -5.10 3.63 24.80
C PHE A 216 -3.92 4.50 24.37
N PHE A 217 -2.68 4.08 24.64
CA PHE A 217 -1.46 4.79 24.23
C PHE A 217 -1.36 4.90 22.69
N LEU A 218 -1.66 3.82 21.96
CA LEU A 218 -1.67 3.85 20.50
C LEU A 218 -2.75 4.77 19.92
N ILE A 219 -3.94 4.83 20.54
CA ILE A 219 -4.98 5.78 20.15
C ILE A 219 -4.46 7.22 20.29
N LEU A 220 -3.83 7.55 21.41
CA LEU A 220 -3.23 8.87 21.61
C LEU A 220 -2.15 9.18 20.56
N LEU A 221 -1.27 8.23 20.27
CA LEU A 221 -0.25 8.39 19.22
C LEU A 221 -0.91 8.67 17.86
N PHE A 222 -1.94 7.93 17.47
CA PHE A 222 -2.64 8.14 16.20
C PHE A 222 -3.38 9.48 16.13
N ILE A 223 -3.88 9.97 17.26
CA ILE A 223 -4.45 11.33 17.34
C ILE A 223 -3.33 12.37 17.12
N CYS A 224 -2.20 12.23 17.81
CA CYS A 224 -1.04 13.11 17.65
C CYS A 224 -0.48 13.07 16.21
N GLU A 225 -0.41 11.89 15.59
CA GLU A 225 0.02 11.74 14.19
C GLU A 225 -0.82 12.60 13.24
N LYS A 226 -2.13 12.65 13.44
CA LYS A 226 -3.04 13.46 12.63
C LYS A 226 -2.70 14.95 12.71
N PHE A 227 -2.47 15.46 13.92
CA PHE A 227 -2.13 16.88 14.12
C PHE A 227 -0.74 17.23 13.61
N LEU A 228 0.22 16.31 13.71
CA LEU A 228 1.60 16.52 13.28
C LEU A 228 1.84 16.19 11.80
N GLY A 229 0.86 15.63 11.11
CA GLY A 229 1.00 15.17 9.73
C GLY A 229 2.04 14.04 9.56
N LYS A 230 2.27 13.25 10.63
CA LYS A 230 3.28 12.18 10.70
C LYS A 230 2.65 10.80 10.87
N SER A 231 1.68 10.46 10.00
CA SER A 231 1.00 9.16 10.06
C SER A 231 1.91 7.99 9.73
N ILE A 232 1.58 6.83 10.30
CA ILE A 232 2.27 5.56 10.06
C ILE A 232 2.12 5.07 8.61
N LEU A 233 0.99 5.38 7.96
CA LEU A 233 0.82 5.17 6.52
C LEU A 233 1.00 6.49 5.78
N GLN A 234 1.61 6.39 4.62
CA GLN A 234 1.68 7.48 3.66
C GLN A 234 1.07 7.05 2.33
N THR A 235 0.30 7.93 1.73
CA THR A 235 -0.28 7.72 0.42
C THR A 235 0.08 8.89 -0.49
N ILE A 236 0.47 8.58 -1.71
CA ILE A 236 0.74 9.56 -2.76
C ILE A 236 -0.16 9.23 -3.94
N THR A 237 -0.87 10.24 -4.43
CA THR A 237 -1.52 10.21 -5.74
C THR A 237 -0.71 11.10 -6.68
N ALA A 238 -0.22 10.51 -7.75
CA ALA A 238 0.58 11.18 -8.76
C ALA A 238 -0.03 11.01 -10.16
N CYS A 239 0.12 12.03 -11.00
CA CYS A 239 -0.26 11.99 -12.40
C CYS A 239 0.95 11.68 -13.28
N LYS A 240 0.80 10.76 -14.21
CA LYS A 240 1.80 10.56 -15.23
C LYS A 240 1.75 11.70 -16.25
N LYS A 241 2.89 12.36 -16.45
CA LYS A 241 3.00 13.43 -17.47
C LYS A 241 2.59 12.93 -18.85
N LYS A 242 1.86 13.76 -19.58
CA LYS A 242 1.61 13.48 -20.99
C LYS A 242 2.94 13.51 -21.72
N SER A 243 3.21 12.48 -22.50
CA SER A 243 4.34 12.50 -23.43
C SER A 243 4.09 13.63 -24.44
N ASN A 244 4.94 14.66 -24.44
CA ASN A 244 4.95 15.62 -25.54
C ASN A 244 5.39 14.83 -26.77
N LYS A 245 4.43 14.40 -27.60
CA LYS A 245 4.77 14.00 -28.97
C LYS A 245 5.30 15.26 -29.65
N ILE A 246 6.61 15.33 -29.82
CA ILE A 246 7.22 16.27 -30.79
C ILE A 246 6.66 15.81 -32.13
N THR A 247 5.68 16.55 -32.63
CA THR A 247 5.16 16.44 -34.01
C THR A 247 6.20 16.95 -34.97
#